data_9fdd2f0f68427e4dd2626de851d83d33
#
_entry.id   9fdd2f0f68427e4dd2626de851d83d33
#
_cell.length_a   1.000
_cell.length_b   1.000
_cell.length_c   1.000
_cell.angle_alpha   90.00
_cell.angle_beta   90.00
_cell.angle_gamma   90.00
#
_symmetry.space_group_name_H-M   'P 1'
#
loop_
_entity.id
_entity.type
_entity.pdbx_description
1 polymer ?
#
loop_
_entity_poly.entity_id
_entity_poly.type
_entity_poly.pdbx_seq_one_letter_code
_entity_poly.pdbx_strand_id
1 'polypeptide(L)'
;MGVEKDMLKAKVYVSLKNTVVDPQGLTVKNALRSLNYEQEVEEVRVGKLIDIKLNISDREKAEQIIDQMCNKLLSNPIIEDYSFTLEEVK
;
A
#
# COMPACT_ATOMS: atom_id res chain seq x y z
N MET A 1 -5.77 -18.89 -24.48
CA MET A 1 -6.58 -18.14 -24.43
C MET A 1 -7.39 -17.96 -23.31
N GLY A 2 -7.91 -17.23 -22.77
CA GLY A 2 -8.78 -17.05 -21.69
C GLY A 2 -8.21 -17.35 -20.31
N VAL A 3 -6.97 -17.69 -20.23
CA VAL A 3 -6.42 -18.06 -18.95
C VAL A 3 -6.33 -16.90 -18.01
N GLU A 4 -6.12 -15.72 -18.52
CA GLU A 4 -5.97 -14.55 -17.68
C GLU A 4 -7.21 -14.19 -16.91
N LYS A 5 -8.37 -14.63 -17.36
CA LYS A 5 -9.60 -14.26 -16.66
C LYS A 5 -9.68 -14.87 -15.27
N ASP A 6 -8.86 -15.88 -14.98
CA ASP A 6 -8.85 -16.51 -13.66
C ASP A 6 -7.80 -15.92 -12.73
N MET A 7 -7.27 -14.77 -13.08
CA MET A 7 -6.26 -14.13 -12.26
C MET A 7 -6.85 -13.01 -11.45
N LEU A 8 -6.25 -12.74 -10.30
CA LEU A 8 -6.61 -11.62 -9.47
C LEU A 8 -5.43 -10.68 -9.33
N LYS A 9 -5.72 -9.41 -9.17
CA LYS A 9 -4.71 -8.41 -8.93
C LYS A 9 -4.92 -7.83 -7.55
N ALA A 10 -3.88 -7.82 -6.74
CA ALA A 10 -3.92 -7.22 -5.42
C ALA A 10 -3.22 -5.88 -5.45
N LYS A 11 -3.85 -4.87 -4.84
CA LYS A 11 -3.21 -3.60 -4.59
C LYS A 11 -2.99 -3.50 -3.10
N VAL A 12 -1.73 -3.46 -2.68
CA VAL A 12 -1.36 -3.44 -1.28
C VAL A 12 -0.87 -2.04 -0.94
N TYR A 13 -1.49 -1.44 0.07
CA TYR A 13 -1.14 -0.11 0.56
C TYR A 13 -0.42 -0.27 1.88
N VAL A 14 0.80 0.24 1.97
CA VAL A 14 1.62 0.13 3.18
C VAL A 14 2.00 1.54 3.62
N SER A 15 1.77 1.84 4.88
CA SER A 15 2.12 3.15 5.43
C SER A 15 2.64 2.98 6.85
N LEU A 16 3.41 3.95 7.32
CA LEU A 16 3.87 3.95 8.70
C LEU A 16 2.70 4.19 9.64
N LYS A 17 2.75 3.55 10.80
CA LYS A 17 1.75 3.78 11.83
C LYS A 17 1.78 5.25 12.25
N ASN A 18 0.63 5.76 12.67
CA ASN A 18 0.51 7.17 13.03
C ASN A 18 1.45 7.59 14.15
N THR A 19 1.86 6.65 14.98
CA THR A 19 2.77 6.93 16.10
C THR A 19 4.22 6.98 15.69
N VAL A 20 4.54 6.63 14.44
CA VAL A 20 5.90 6.59 13.94
C VAL A 20 6.17 7.85 13.13
N VAL A 21 7.31 8.49 13.39
CA VAL A 21 7.72 9.66 12.63
C VAL A 21 8.03 9.26 11.20
N ASP A 22 7.55 10.05 10.24
CA ASP A 22 7.75 9.82 8.82
C ASP A 22 8.72 10.86 8.26
N PRO A 23 10.02 10.53 8.16
CA PRO A 23 10.99 11.51 7.66
C PRO A 23 10.74 11.94 6.22
N GLN A 24 10.24 11.02 5.38
CA GLN A 24 9.93 11.36 3.99
C GLN A 24 8.75 12.32 3.91
N GLY A 25 7.72 12.05 4.69
CA GLY A 25 6.56 12.92 4.75
C GLY A 25 6.92 14.30 5.23
N LEU A 26 7.80 14.37 6.22
CA LEU A 26 8.24 15.66 6.76
C LEU A 26 9.03 16.45 5.71
N THR A 27 9.88 15.77 4.95
CA THR A 27 10.65 16.42 3.88
C THR A 27 9.71 16.99 2.82
N VAL A 28 8.71 16.22 2.40
CA VAL A 28 7.74 16.68 1.41
C VAL A 28 6.95 17.86 1.97
N LYS A 29 6.53 17.77 3.21
CA LYS A 29 5.80 18.84 3.86
C LYS A 29 6.59 20.15 3.85
N ASN A 30 7.86 20.08 4.22
CA ASN A 30 8.71 21.26 4.27
C ASN A 30 8.92 21.85 2.88
N ALA A 31 9.07 21.00 1.86
CA ALA A 31 9.20 21.46 0.48
C ALA A 31 7.94 22.18 0.01
N LEU A 32 6.77 21.62 0.33
CA LEU A 32 5.51 22.25 -0.05
C LEU A 32 5.32 23.60 0.64
N ARG A 33 5.71 23.69 1.91
CA ARG A 33 5.62 24.95 2.64
C ARG A 33 6.54 26.00 2.01
N SER A 34 7.70 25.58 1.52
CA SER A 34 8.60 26.50 0.82
C SER A 34 8.02 27.00 -0.49
N LEU A 35 7.04 26.28 -1.05
CA LEU A 35 6.34 26.68 -2.27
C LEU A 35 5.08 27.49 -1.98
N ASN A 36 4.94 27.98 -0.74
CA ASN A 36 3.82 28.81 -0.31
C ASN A 36 2.51 28.08 -0.08
N TYR A 37 2.58 26.77 0.24
CA TYR A 37 1.40 25.99 0.56
C TYR A 37 1.27 25.73 2.06
N GLU A 38 1.91 26.54 2.87
CA GLU A 38 1.94 26.29 4.31
C GLU A 38 0.58 26.37 4.98
N GLN A 39 -0.35 27.10 4.40
CA GLN A 39 -1.68 27.18 5.00
C GLN A 39 -2.57 26.04 4.58
N GLU A 40 -2.31 25.44 3.42
CA GLU A 40 -3.11 24.34 2.90
C GLU A 40 -2.63 22.98 3.41
N VAL A 41 -1.34 22.86 3.73
CA VAL A 41 -0.76 21.57 4.06
C VAL A 41 -0.53 21.46 5.56
N GLU A 42 -1.31 20.59 6.18
CA GLU A 42 -1.19 20.35 7.61
C GLU A 42 -0.24 19.18 7.89
N GLU A 43 -0.37 18.12 7.12
CA GLU A 43 0.44 16.93 7.34
C GLU A 43 0.66 16.19 6.02
N VAL A 44 1.82 15.57 5.89
CA VAL A 44 2.14 14.72 4.74
C VAL A 44 2.68 13.40 5.25
N ARG A 45 2.12 12.31 4.76
CA ARG A 45 2.58 10.97 5.07
C ARG A 45 2.88 10.26 3.75
N VAL A 46 4.01 9.59 3.68
CA VAL A 46 4.43 8.87 2.47
C VAL A 46 4.21 7.38 2.69
N GLY A 47 3.57 6.73 1.76
CA GLY A 47 3.35 5.29 1.82
C GLY A 47 3.76 4.63 0.53
N LYS A 48 3.52 3.32 0.45
CA LYS A 48 3.85 2.52 -0.72
C LYS A 48 2.58 1.89 -1.28
N LEU A 49 2.55 1.77 -2.60
CA LEU A 49 1.54 0.98 -3.28
C LEU A 49 2.26 -0.15 -4.00
N ILE A 50 1.86 -1.38 -3.72
CA ILE A 50 2.45 -2.56 -4.35
C ILE A 50 1.37 -3.28 -5.13
N ASP A 51 1.59 -3.45 -6.43
CA ASP A 51 0.67 -4.20 -7.28
C ASP A 51 1.18 -5.62 -7.46
N ILE A 52 0.33 -6.59 -7.17
CA ILE A 52 0.70 -8.00 -7.31
C ILE A 52 -0.36 -8.70 -8.14
N LYS A 53 0.06 -9.31 -9.24
CA LYS A 53 -0.82 -10.11 -10.06
C LYS A 53 -0.71 -11.55 -9.58
N LEU A 54 -1.83 -12.14 -9.18
CA LEU A 54 -1.86 -13.48 -8.63
C LEU A 54 -2.43 -14.45 -9.64
N ASN A 55 -1.79 -15.61 -9.76
CA ASN A 55 -2.28 -16.68 -10.61
C ASN A 55 -3.23 -17.56 -9.80
N ILE A 56 -4.24 -16.92 -9.24
CA ILE A 56 -5.24 -17.55 -8.37
C ILE A 56 -6.58 -16.93 -8.68
N SER A 57 -7.60 -17.74 -8.82
CA SER A 57 -8.95 -17.25 -9.09
C SER A 57 -9.83 -17.25 -7.84
N ASP A 58 -9.47 -18.01 -6.81
CA ASP A 58 -10.23 -18.11 -5.58
C ASP A 58 -9.92 -16.90 -4.69
N ARG A 59 -10.93 -16.06 -4.51
CA ARG A 59 -10.75 -14.80 -3.77
C ARG A 59 -10.37 -15.04 -2.30
N GLU A 60 -10.98 -16.02 -1.66
CA GLU A 60 -10.67 -16.32 -0.27
C GLU A 60 -9.22 -16.75 -0.10
N LYS A 61 -8.76 -17.62 -1.00
CA LYS A 61 -7.40 -18.10 -0.97
C LYS A 61 -6.43 -16.94 -1.25
N ALA A 62 -6.80 -16.07 -2.19
CA ALA A 62 -5.96 -14.92 -2.54
C ALA A 62 -5.82 -14.00 -1.34
N GLU A 63 -6.90 -13.75 -0.60
CA GLU A 63 -6.85 -12.90 0.58
C GLU A 63 -5.90 -13.45 1.62
N GLN A 64 -5.95 -14.76 1.86
CA GLN A 64 -5.08 -15.39 2.84
C GLN A 64 -3.62 -15.28 2.43
N ILE A 65 -3.35 -15.49 1.15
CA ILE A 65 -1.98 -15.45 0.65
C ILE A 65 -1.42 -14.03 0.71
N ILE A 66 -2.21 -13.05 0.30
CA ILE A 66 -1.77 -11.65 0.35
C ILE A 66 -1.52 -11.22 1.79
N ASP A 67 -2.39 -11.63 2.71
CA ASP A 67 -2.21 -11.29 4.11
C ASP A 67 -0.90 -11.88 4.65
N GLN A 68 -0.60 -13.12 4.29
CA GLN A 68 0.67 -13.73 4.67
C GLN A 68 1.87 -13.00 4.08
N MET A 69 1.78 -12.61 2.81
CA MET A 69 2.85 -11.87 2.16
C MET A 69 3.10 -10.55 2.87
N CYS A 70 2.03 -9.84 3.23
CA CYS A 70 2.16 -8.57 3.93
C CYS A 70 2.87 -8.75 5.27
N ASN A 71 2.45 -9.76 6.03
CA ASN A 71 3.04 -9.99 7.33
C ASN A 71 4.49 -10.46 7.28
N LYS A 72 4.84 -11.21 6.24
CA LYS A 72 6.17 -11.82 6.17
C LYS A 72 7.19 -10.96 5.45
N LEU A 73 6.75 -10.12 4.51
CA LEU A 73 7.71 -9.42 3.66
C LEU A 73 7.29 -8.00 3.29
N LEU A 74 6.04 -7.80 2.88
CA LEU A 74 5.66 -6.55 2.23
C LEU A 74 5.53 -5.38 3.20
N SER A 75 5.31 -5.66 4.47
CA SER A 75 5.27 -4.62 5.48
C SER A 75 6.04 -5.05 6.71
N ASN A 76 6.37 -4.08 7.54
CA ASN A 76 6.95 -4.35 8.85
C ASN A 76 5.84 -4.10 9.87
N PRO A 77 5.17 -5.15 10.38
CA PRO A 77 3.99 -4.93 11.22
C PRO A 77 4.26 -4.21 12.53
N ILE A 78 5.50 -4.08 12.93
CA ILE A 78 5.84 -3.35 14.15
C ILE A 78 5.66 -1.84 13.93
N ILE A 79 6.01 -1.34 12.76
CA ILE A 79 5.99 0.10 12.49
C ILE A 79 5.07 0.50 11.33
N GLU A 80 4.52 -0.47 10.59
CA GLU A 80 3.71 -0.18 9.42
C GLU A 80 2.34 -0.83 9.53
N ASP A 81 1.36 -0.16 8.94
CA ASP A 81 0.04 -0.74 8.72
C ASP A 81 -0.10 -1.04 7.24
N TYR A 82 -0.96 -2.00 6.92
CA TYR A 82 -1.23 -2.31 5.53
C TYR A 82 -2.70 -2.61 5.32
N SER A 83 -3.13 -2.41 4.09
CA SER A 83 -4.45 -2.84 3.63
C SER A 83 -4.29 -3.26 2.19
N PHE A 84 -5.29 -3.97 1.68
CA PHE A 84 -5.22 -4.38 0.28
C PHE A 84 -6.62 -4.54 -0.29
N THR A 85 -6.68 -4.46 -1.62
CA THR A 85 -7.90 -4.75 -2.37
C THR A 85 -7.57 -5.79 -3.42
N LEU A 86 -8.59 -6.55 -3.81
CA LEU A 86 -8.47 -7.55 -4.86
C LEU A 86 -9.42 -7.21 -5.99
N GLU A 87 -8.94 -7.32 -7.22
CA GLU A 87 -9.77 -7.11 -8.41
C GLU A 87 -9.50 -8.21 -9.41
N GLU A 88 -10.52 -8.52 -10.20
CA GLU A 88 -10.35 -9.49 -11.27
C GLU A 88 -9.60 -8.85 -12.43
N VAL A 89 -8.71 -9.62 -13.02
CA VAL A 89 -7.96 -9.18 -14.19
C VAL A 89 -8.73 -9.64 -15.43
N LYS A 90 -9.01 -8.70 -16.30
CA LYS A 90 -9.75 -9.03 -17.53
C LYS A 90 -8.91 -8.89 -18.76
#